data_275fa3a125f7bf8f05d3938a6364856f
#
_entry.id   275fa3a125f7bf8f05d3938a6364856f
#
_cell.length_a   1.000
_cell.length_b   1.000
_cell.length_c   1.000
_cell.angle_alpha   90.00
_cell.angle_beta   90.00
_cell.angle_gamma   90.00
#
_symmetry.space_group_name_H-M   'P 1'
#
loop_
_entity.id
_entity.type
_entity.pdbx_description
1 polymer ?
#
loop_
_entity_poly.entity_id
_entity_poly.type
_entity_poly.pdbx_seq_one_letter_code
_entity_poly.pdbx_strand_id
1 'polypeptide(L)'
;MKKVLFVATVNRHIIGCHLPYLKWFKEQGYEVHVASRGTEKIEYCDKHFDIPFERFPLQINNIKAYKELKEIIKNNNYDIIHCHTPVGGVLARLAARKERKKGTKVLYTAHGFHFYKGAPLLNWLIYYPIEKIMAHFTDCLITIVNEDYEFAKKHLKAKEIKHINGIGVNTERFSEDITEEQKSKLRQELGINDKDIVFSYVAELNKNKNQILLINAIEKIKKENENIKLLLVGDGSYMKKYGNEVKKRNLQENVILLGRRNDVPEILSITYIYMASSKREGLPLNIMEAMYSKVPVVSTNNRGHRELIQNKMTGILLNKNTADEMFKKIIKLLNYQENEKKELTDRAKQNIEKYLLENVLKEMKEIYMEFI
;
A
#
# COMPACT_ATOMS: atom_id res chain seq x y z
N MET A 1 -16.54 30.35 2.97
CA MET A 1 -15.97 29.12 3.60
C MET A 1 -14.94 28.56 2.63
N LYS A 2 -13.75 28.23 3.12
CA LYS A 2 -12.69 27.60 2.29
C LYS A 2 -13.11 26.19 1.90
N LYS A 3 -12.68 25.75 0.71
CA LYS A 3 -13.06 24.44 0.15
C LYS A 3 -11.87 23.63 -0.31
N VAL A 4 -11.91 22.35 0.00
CA VAL A 4 -10.91 21.38 -0.49
C VAL A 4 -11.57 20.28 -1.31
N LEU A 5 -10.94 19.88 -2.41
CA LEU A 5 -11.36 18.76 -3.24
C LEU A 5 -10.29 17.64 -3.20
N PHE A 6 -10.68 16.47 -2.74
CA PHE A 6 -9.88 15.26 -2.90
C PHE A 6 -10.31 14.50 -4.17
N VAL A 7 -9.34 14.11 -4.99
CA VAL A 7 -9.61 13.39 -6.25
C VAL A 7 -8.85 12.08 -6.28
N ALA A 8 -9.55 10.97 -6.52
CA ALA A 8 -8.95 9.66 -6.76
C ALA A 8 -9.76 8.85 -7.77
N THR A 9 -9.16 7.82 -8.37
CA THR A 9 -9.86 6.99 -9.36
C THR A 9 -11.04 6.22 -8.76
N VAL A 10 -10.96 5.79 -7.48
CA VAL A 10 -11.98 4.98 -6.80
C VAL A 10 -12.13 5.38 -5.33
N ASN A 11 -13.36 5.27 -4.79
CA ASN A 11 -13.69 5.57 -3.39
C ASN A 11 -12.80 4.82 -2.40
N ARG A 12 -12.53 3.55 -2.65
CA ARG A 12 -11.71 2.70 -1.76
C ARG A 12 -10.32 3.28 -1.49
N HIS A 13 -9.77 4.05 -2.42
CA HIS A 13 -8.49 4.71 -2.20
C HIS A 13 -8.61 5.86 -1.19
N ILE A 14 -9.68 6.64 -1.28
CA ILE A 14 -9.98 7.70 -0.30
C ILE A 14 -10.25 7.11 1.08
N ILE A 15 -11.15 6.13 1.15
CA ILE A 15 -11.56 5.48 2.41
C ILE A 15 -10.36 4.77 3.07
N GLY A 16 -9.54 4.09 2.29
CA GLY A 16 -8.40 3.33 2.84
C GLY A 16 -7.19 4.16 3.24
N CYS A 17 -7.06 5.40 2.71
CA CYS A 17 -5.80 6.14 2.86
C CYS A 17 -5.96 7.58 3.30
N HIS A 18 -7.14 8.21 3.13
CA HIS A 18 -7.24 9.67 3.24
C HIS A 18 -8.26 10.20 4.23
N LEU A 19 -9.06 9.34 4.89
CA LEU A 19 -10.03 9.78 5.90
C LEU A 19 -9.42 10.67 7.00
N PRO A 20 -8.20 10.39 7.54
CA PRO A 20 -7.59 11.25 8.53
C PRO A 20 -7.32 12.69 8.04
N TYR A 21 -7.02 12.85 6.76
CA TYR A 21 -6.82 14.17 6.15
C TYR A 21 -8.15 14.90 5.92
N LEU A 22 -9.20 14.17 5.47
CA LEU A 22 -10.54 14.75 5.35
C LEU A 22 -11.03 15.27 6.70
N LYS A 23 -10.87 14.46 7.76
CA LYS A 23 -11.20 14.83 9.15
C LYS A 23 -10.47 16.11 9.55
N TRP A 24 -9.16 16.17 9.32
CA TRP A 24 -8.37 17.34 9.67
C TRP A 24 -8.85 18.62 8.94
N PHE A 25 -9.16 18.55 7.64
CA PHE A 25 -9.71 19.71 6.91
C PHE A 25 -11.07 20.16 7.47
N LYS A 26 -11.92 19.22 7.90
CA LYS A 26 -13.18 19.55 8.60
C LYS A 26 -12.91 20.31 9.90
N GLU A 27 -11.95 19.85 10.69
CA GLU A 27 -11.52 20.50 11.94
C GLU A 27 -10.95 21.90 11.69
N GLN A 28 -10.35 22.15 10.52
CA GLN A 28 -9.89 23.47 10.09
C GLN A 28 -11.03 24.37 9.49
N GLY A 29 -12.27 23.90 9.51
CA GLY A 29 -13.43 24.67 9.01
C GLY A 29 -13.59 24.68 7.49
N TYR A 30 -12.99 23.73 6.78
CA TYR A 30 -13.15 23.58 5.33
C TYR A 30 -14.44 22.82 5.00
N GLU A 31 -15.07 23.19 3.87
CA GLU A 31 -16.01 22.32 3.16
C GLU A 31 -15.19 21.29 2.36
N VAL A 32 -15.39 20.01 2.68
CA VAL A 32 -14.60 18.90 2.13
C VAL A 32 -15.40 18.17 1.07
N HIS A 33 -14.92 18.19 -0.16
CA HIS A 33 -15.50 17.46 -1.28
C HIS A 33 -14.59 16.33 -1.75
N VAL A 34 -15.20 15.28 -2.30
CA VAL A 34 -14.49 14.15 -2.91
C VAL A 34 -15.02 13.92 -4.31
N ALA A 35 -14.12 13.67 -5.27
CA ALA A 35 -14.45 13.26 -6.64
C ALA A 35 -13.76 11.91 -6.93
N SER A 36 -14.54 10.85 -7.04
CA SER A 36 -14.04 9.48 -7.27
C SER A 36 -15.16 8.57 -7.77
N ARG A 37 -14.83 7.40 -8.33
CA ARG A 37 -15.82 6.42 -8.73
C ARG A 37 -16.20 5.51 -7.57
N GLY A 38 -17.51 5.41 -7.31
CA GLY A 38 -18.11 4.53 -6.31
C GLY A 38 -19.22 5.22 -5.55
N THR A 39 -20.06 4.43 -4.89
CA THR A 39 -21.24 4.90 -4.16
C THR A 39 -21.12 4.70 -2.65
N GLU A 40 -19.99 4.14 -2.18
CA GLU A 40 -19.75 3.94 -0.75
C GLU A 40 -19.71 5.29 -0.03
N LYS A 41 -20.31 5.35 1.15
CA LYS A 41 -20.28 6.54 2.01
C LYS A 41 -18.83 6.85 2.43
N ILE A 42 -18.44 8.10 2.28
CA ILE A 42 -17.12 8.61 2.69
C ILE A 42 -17.31 9.48 3.92
N GLU A 43 -16.70 9.12 5.03
CA GLU A 43 -16.74 9.90 6.26
C GLU A 43 -16.00 11.23 6.09
N TYR A 44 -16.41 12.25 6.85
CA TYR A 44 -15.83 13.60 6.81
C TYR A 44 -15.91 14.29 5.45
N CYS A 45 -16.78 13.81 4.55
CA CYS A 45 -17.03 14.36 3.24
C CYS A 45 -18.39 15.07 3.20
N ASP A 46 -18.42 16.35 2.87
CA ASP A 46 -19.67 17.13 2.75
C ASP A 46 -20.38 16.84 1.43
N LYS A 47 -19.60 16.63 0.36
CA LYS A 47 -20.15 16.34 -0.96
C LYS A 47 -19.28 15.36 -1.73
N HIS A 48 -19.85 14.25 -2.12
CA HIS A 48 -19.20 13.27 -3.00
C HIS A 48 -19.75 13.40 -4.42
N PHE A 49 -18.85 13.43 -5.40
CA PHE A 49 -19.14 13.38 -6.82
C PHE A 49 -18.71 12.03 -7.36
N ASP A 50 -19.66 11.18 -7.72
CA ASP A 50 -19.38 9.91 -8.40
C ASP A 50 -19.04 10.18 -9.85
N ILE A 51 -17.75 10.06 -10.20
CA ILE A 51 -17.22 10.35 -11.52
C ILE A 51 -16.76 9.05 -12.18
N PRO A 52 -17.07 8.81 -13.47
CA PRO A 52 -16.79 7.55 -14.16
C PRO A 52 -15.31 7.40 -14.53
N PHE A 53 -14.41 7.55 -13.55
CA PHE A 53 -12.99 7.29 -13.75
C PHE A 53 -12.72 5.83 -14.09
N GLU A 54 -11.80 5.60 -15.02
CA GLU A 54 -11.28 4.29 -15.35
C GLU A 54 -9.79 4.17 -15.00
N ARG A 55 -9.38 2.97 -14.55
CA ARG A 55 -7.98 2.74 -14.19
C ARG A 55 -7.04 2.73 -15.39
N PHE A 56 -7.54 2.33 -16.56
CA PHE A 56 -6.74 2.33 -17.78
C PHE A 56 -6.85 3.69 -18.48
N PRO A 57 -5.71 4.38 -18.76
CA PRO A 57 -5.72 5.78 -19.20
C PRO A 57 -6.48 6.04 -20.51
N LEU A 58 -6.47 5.10 -21.44
CA LEU A 58 -7.06 5.24 -22.79
C LEU A 58 -8.55 4.88 -22.88
N GLN A 59 -9.24 4.69 -21.77
CA GLN A 59 -10.68 4.43 -21.74
C GLN A 59 -11.48 5.71 -22.07
N ILE A 60 -12.50 5.56 -22.91
CA ILE A 60 -13.36 6.67 -23.38
C ILE A 60 -14.04 7.37 -22.18
N ASN A 61 -14.45 6.62 -21.15
CA ASN A 61 -15.05 7.17 -19.94
C ASN A 61 -14.16 8.22 -19.26
N ASN A 62 -12.84 8.17 -19.41
CA ASN A 62 -11.95 9.18 -18.87
C ASN A 62 -12.11 10.57 -19.53
N ILE A 63 -12.62 10.63 -20.77
CA ILE A 63 -12.98 11.90 -21.44
C ILE A 63 -14.21 12.50 -20.76
N LYS A 64 -15.21 11.66 -20.46
CA LYS A 64 -16.41 12.07 -19.72
C LYS A 64 -16.02 12.52 -18.31
N ALA A 65 -15.23 11.72 -17.59
CA ALA A 65 -14.73 12.03 -16.27
C ALA A 65 -13.96 13.38 -16.23
N TYR A 66 -13.12 13.64 -17.22
CA TYR A 66 -12.42 14.93 -17.34
C TYR A 66 -13.38 16.11 -17.51
N LYS A 67 -14.40 16.00 -18.36
CA LYS A 67 -15.38 17.07 -18.58
C LYS A 67 -16.17 17.36 -17.31
N GLU A 68 -16.68 16.33 -16.64
CA GLU A 68 -17.43 16.46 -15.40
C GLU A 68 -16.56 17.08 -14.28
N LEU A 69 -15.35 16.54 -14.08
CA LEU A 69 -14.42 17.08 -13.07
C LEU A 69 -14.06 18.54 -13.34
N LYS A 70 -13.87 18.92 -14.59
CA LYS A 70 -13.58 20.31 -14.97
C LYS A 70 -14.72 21.27 -14.63
N GLU A 71 -15.98 20.87 -14.88
CA GLU A 71 -17.15 21.66 -14.49
C GLU A 71 -17.30 21.74 -12.97
N ILE A 72 -17.07 20.64 -12.24
CA ILE A 72 -17.08 20.64 -10.78
C ILE A 72 -16.04 21.63 -10.22
N ILE A 73 -14.82 21.56 -10.73
CA ILE A 73 -13.72 22.43 -10.28
C ILE A 73 -14.05 23.92 -10.58
N LYS A 74 -14.55 24.21 -11.77
CA LYS A 74 -14.92 25.56 -12.19
C LYS A 74 -16.04 26.17 -11.34
N ASN A 75 -17.03 25.37 -10.94
CA ASN A 75 -18.24 25.86 -10.30
C ASN A 75 -18.15 25.93 -8.76
N ASN A 76 -17.11 25.38 -8.14
CA ASN A 76 -17.01 25.32 -6.67
C ASN A 76 -15.92 26.21 -6.04
N ASN A 77 -15.02 26.82 -6.83
CA ASN A 77 -13.96 27.72 -6.35
C ASN A 77 -13.14 27.12 -5.21
N TYR A 78 -12.44 26.01 -5.47
CA TYR A 78 -11.63 25.34 -4.47
C TYR A 78 -10.36 26.12 -4.12
N ASP A 79 -10.02 26.19 -2.84
CA ASP A 79 -8.73 26.72 -2.38
C ASP A 79 -7.62 25.68 -2.63
N ILE A 80 -7.93 24.41 -2.35
CA ILE A 80 -6.99 23.30 -2.52
C ILE A 80 -7.66 22.17 -3.31
N ILE A 81 -6.92 21.60 -4.26
CA ILE A 81 -7.25 20.34 -4.93
C ILE A 81 -6.11 19.37 -4.66
N HIS A 82 -6.40 18.32 -3.91
CA HIS A 82 -5.43 17.25 -3.64
C HIS A 82 -5.80 15.99 -4.40
N CYS A 83 -4.99 15.64 -5.38
CA CYS A 83 -5.26 14.51 -6.26
C CYS A 83 -4.31 13.33 -6.04
N HIS A 84 -4.84 12.13 -6.28
CA HIS A 84 -4.20 10.86 -6.04
C HIS A 84 -4.42 9.93 -7.22
N THR A 85 -3.68 8.83 -7.26
CA THR A 85 -3.74 7.80 -8.31
C THR A 85 -3.33 8.32 -9.69
N PRO A 86 -2.78 7.48 -10.59
CA PRO A 86 -2.25 7.96 -11.87
C PRO A 86 -3.29 8.67 -12.74
N VAL A 87 -4.44 8.03 -12.97
CA VAL A 87 -5.49 8.62 -13.84
C VAL A 87 -6.17 9.80 -13.15
N GLY A 88 -6.61 9.63 -11.90
CA GLY A 88 -7.23 10.70 -11.13
C GLY A 88 -6.33 11.92 -11.02
N GLY A 89 -5.03 11.71 -10.74
CA GLY A 89 -4.03 12.76 -10.67
C GLY A 89 -3.79 13.51 -11.99
N VAL A 90 -3.75 12.80 -13.13
CA VAL A 90 -3.62 13.43 -14.44
C VAL A 90 -4.84 14.27 -14.78
N LEU A 91 -6.04 13.69 -14.65
CA LEU A 91 -7.27 14.38 -15.02
C LEU A 91 -7.55 15.60 -14.11
N ALA A 92 -7.27 15.49 -12.82
CA ALA A 92 -7.43 16.61 -11.88
C ALA A 92 -6.48 17.76 -12.20
N ARG A 93 -5.19 17.49 -12.42
CA ARG A 93 -4.19 18.52 -12.76
C ARG A 93 -4.53 19.22 -14.07
N LEU A 94 -5.01 18.49 -15.08
CA LEU A 94 -5.47 19.05 -16.35
C LEU A 94 -6.75 19.88 -16.18
N ALA A 95 -7.72 19.40 -15.41
CA ALA A 95 -8.99 20.09 -15.18
C ALA A 95 -8.77 21.39 -14.39
N ALA A 96 -7.90 21.36 -13.39
CA ALA A 96 -7.62 22.47 -12.49
C ALA A 96 -6.72 23.57 -13.10
N ARG A 97 -6.09 23.35 -14.25
CA ARG A 97 -5.05 24.25 -14.80
C ARG A 97 -5.48 25.73 -14.94
N LYS A 98 -6.77 26.00 -15.21
CA LYS A 98 -7.29 27.37 -15.31
C LYS A 98 -7.52 27.98 -13.94
N GLU A 99 -8.11 27.22 -13.03
CA GLU A 99 -8.41 27.69 -11.67
C GLU A 99 -7.13 27.86 -10.83
N ARG A 100 -6.12 27.03 -11.09
CA ARG A 100 -4.77 27.20 -10.52
C ARG A 100 -4.17 28.57 -10.82
N LYS A 101 -4.39 29.12 -12.03
CA LYS A 101 -3.96 30.47 -12.39
C LYS A 101 -4.71 31.58 -11.64
N LYS A 102 -5.87 31.23 -11.05
CA LYS A 102 -6.70 32.16 -10.24
C LYS A 102 -6.43 32.02 -8.73
N GLY A 103 -5.53 31.12 -8.32
CA GLY A 103 -5.11 30.96 -6.93
C GLY A 103 -5.32 29.59 -6.31
N THR A 104 -6.18 28.72 -6.91
CA THR A 104 -6.35 27.33 -6.44
C THR A 104 -5.01 26.61 -6.39
N LYS A 105 -4.71 25.96 -5.27
CA LYS A 105 -3.49 25.16 -5.09
C LYS A 105 -3.74 23.71 -5.52
N VAL A 106 -2.85 23.15 -6.32
CA VAL A 106 -2.95 21.78 -6.84
C VAL A 106 -1.83 20.93 -6.27
N LEU A 107 -2.19 20.02 -5.38
CA LEU A 107 -1.29 19.05 -4.76
C LEU A 107 -1.50 17.68 -5.41
N TYR A 108 -0.43 16.92 -5.61
CA TYR A 108 -0.50 15.56 -6.12
C TYR A 108 0.38 14.62 -5.30
N THR A 109 -0.23 13.59 -4.71
CA THR A 109 0.53 12.51 -4.06
C THR A 109 0.68 11.32 -4.99
N ALA A 110 1.93 11.03 -5.36
CA ALA A 110 2.32 9.85 -6.12
C ALA A 110 2.55 8.67 -5.17
N HIS A 111 1.66 7.67 -5.21
CA HIS A 111 1.75 6.44 -4.42
C HIS A 111 2.74 5.41 -5.02
N GLY A 112 3.68 5.87 -5.80
CA GLY A 112 4.72 5.12 -6.49
C GLY A 112 4.64 5.28 -8.00
N PHE A 113 5.68 5.85 -8.60
CA PHE A 113 5.75 6.00 -10.05
C PHE A 113 5.76 4.63 -10.76
N HIS A 114 5.15 4.58 -11.94
CA HIS A 114 5.16 3.39 -12.79
C HIS A 114 6.47 3.23 -13.56
N PHE A 115 7.29 4.27 -13.58
CA PHE A 115 8.63 4.32 -14.16
C PHE A 115 9.65 4.45 -13.02
N TYR A 116 10.53 3.49 -12.87
CA TYR A 116 11.57 3.40 -11.84
C TYR A 116 12.69 2.51 -12.35
N LYS A 117 13.82 2.46 -11.67
CA LYS A 117 14.97 1.62 -12.07
C LYS A 117 14.56 0.13 -12.11
N GLY A 118 14.55 -0.46 -13.31
CA GLY A 118 14.10 -1.84 -13.55
C GLY A 118 12.63 -1.97 -13.97
N ALA A 119 11.89 -0.87 -14.13
CA ALA A 119 10.55 -0.90 -14.73
C ALA A 119 10.62 -1.24 -16.23
N PRO A 120 9.56 -1.88 -16.81
CA PRO A 120 9.48 -2.11 -18.24
C PRO A 120 9.67 -0.82 -19.05
N LEU A 121 10.37 -0.90 -20.18
CA LEU A 121 10.63 0.27 -21.04
C LEU A 121 9.34 1.00 -21.46
N LEU A 122 8.27 0.23 -21.72
CA LEU A 122 6.96 0.79 -22.06
C LEU A 122 6.41 1.72 -20.98
N ASN A 123 6.67 1.42 -19.70
CA ASN A 123 6.26 2.29 -18.60
C ASN A 123 7.01 3.64 -18.64
N TRP A 124 8.29 3.62 -18.99
CA TRP A 124 9.08 4.82 -19.17
C TRP A 124 8.59 5.67 -20.33
N LEU A 125 8.24 5.02 -21.45
CA LEU A 125 7.75 5.72 -22.65
C LEU A 125 6.37 6.34 -22.47
N ILE A 126 5.50 5.76 -21.63
CA ILE A 126 4.13 6.23 -21.44
C ILE A 126 4.03 7.14 -20.22
N TYR A 127 4.40 6.64 -19.03
CA TYR A 127 4.11 7.35 -17.77
C TYR A 127 5.06 8.50 -17.47
N TYR A 128 6.35 8.38 -17.83
CA TYR A 128 7.30 9.45 -17.55
C TYR A 128 7.02 10.75 -18.30
N PRO A 129 6.78 10.76 -19.62
CA PRO A 129 6.42 11.99 -20.34
C PRO A 129 5.14 12.65 -19.81
N ILE A 130 4.14 11.82 -19.45
CA ILE A 130 2.89 12.33 -18.87
C ILE A 130 3.18 13.00 -17.54
N GLU A 131 3.90 12.36 -16.61
CA GLU A 131 4.22 12.96 -15.30
C GLU A 131 5.11 14.21 -15.45
N LYS A 132 6.04 14.21 -16.41
CA LYS A 132 6.89 15.37 -16.71
C LYS A 132 6.05 16.58 -17.15
N ILE A 133 5.04 16.36 -17.98
CA ILE A 133 4.12 17.44 -18.42
C ILE A 133 3.22 17.85 -17.26
N MET A 134 2.65 16.91 -16.52
CA MET A 134 1.72 17.17 -15.42
C MET A 134 2.40 17.90 -14.25
N ALA A 135 3.67 17.69 -14.03
CA ALA A 135 4.44 18.41 -13.01
C ALA A 135 4.35 19.94 -13.18
N HIS A 136 4.26 20.46 -14.40
CA HIS A 136 4.08 21.91 -14.63
C HIS A 136 2.73 22.46 -14.15
N PHE A 137 1.74 21.58 -13.95
CA PHE A 137 0.41 21.93 -13.44
C PHE A 137 0.24 21.57 -11.96
N THR A 138 1.35 21.36 -11.25
CA THR A 138 1.37 20.92 -9.85
C THR A 138 2.07 21.97 -8.98
N ASP A 139 1.42 22.42 -7.91
CA ASP A 139 2.05 23.31 -6.94
C ASP A 139 2.92 22.52 -5.98
N CYS A 140 2.42 21.38 -5.49
CA CYS A 140 3.22 20.46 -4.67
C CYS A 140 3.08 19.02 -5.16
N LEU A 141 4.19 18.43 -5.60
CA LEU A 141 4.31 17.00 -5.88
C LEU A 141 4.83 16.31 -4.62
N ILE A 142 4.03 15.40 -4.07
CA ILE A 142 4.37 14.65 -2.88
C ILE A 142 4.65 13.20 -3.28
N THR A 143 5.77 12.66 -2.82
CA THR A 143 6.14 11.26 -3.03
C THR A 143 6.19 10.51 -1.70
N ILE A 144 5.92 9.22 -1.73
CA ILE A 144 5.92 8.35 -0.54
C ILE A 144 7.07 7.34 -0.50
N VAL A 145 7.92 7.35 -1.54
CA VAL A 145 9.09 6.48 -1.67
C VAL A 145 10.30 7.36 -1.98
N ASN A 146 11.40 7.15 -1.28
CA ASN A 146 12.60 7.98 -1.43
C ASN A 146 13.19 7.94 -2.85
N GLU A 147 13.18 6.77 -3.52
CA GLU A 147 13.62 6.64 -4.93
C GLU A 147 12.82 7.58 -5.85
N ASP A 148 11.50 7.68 -5.66
CA ASP A 148 10.64 8.57 -6.43
C ASP A 148 10.90 10.06 -6.11
N TYR A 149 11.17 10.38 -4.85
CA TYR A 149 11.53 11.72 -4.42
C TYR A 149 12.81 12.21 -5.09
N GLU A 150 13.88 11.42 -4.99
CA GLU A 150 15.16 11.76 -5.61
C GLU A 150 15.05 11.87 -7.14
N PHE A 151 14.25 10.99 -7.75
CA PHE A 151 13.96 11.09 -9.18
C PHE A 151 13.20 12.37 -9.53
N ALA A 152 12.13 12.66 -8.79
CA ALA A 152 11.29 13.83 -9.04
C ALA A 152 12.09 15.14 -8.94
N LYS A 153 12.91 15.29 -7.90
CA LYS A 153 13.79 16.47 -7.72
C LYS A 153 14.70 16.73 -8.92
N LYS A 154 15.20 15.66 -9.54
CA LYS A 154 16.15 15.79 -10.67
C LYS A 154 15.45 16.00 -12.02
N HIS A 155 14.24 15.48 -12.21
CA HIS A 155 13.65 15.31 -13.53
C HIS A 155 12.27 15.94 -13.73
N LEU A 156 11.56 16.29 -12.65
CA LEU A 156 10.21 16.86 -12.73
C LEU A 156 10.22 18.34 -12.31
N LYS A 157 9.31 19.13 -12.89
CA LYS A 157 9.23 20.58 -12.68
C LYS A 157 7.91 20.99 -12.01
N ALA A 158 7.56 20.32 -10.89
CA ALA A 158 6.53 20.85 -9.99
C ALA A 158 7.10 22.09 -9.27
N LYS A 159 6.22 22.96 -8.77
CA LYS A 159 6.66 24.18 -8.07
C LYS A 159 7.41 23.80 -6.79
N GLU A 160 6.87 22.81 -6.07
CA GLU A 160 7.52 22.19 -4.91
C GLU A 160 7.48 20.67 -5.03
N ILE A 161 8.49 20.01 -4.47
CA ILE A 161 8.58 18.55 -4.41
C ILE A 161 8.87 18.18 -2.96
N LYS A 162 7.97 17.44 -2.35
CA LYS A 162 8.04 17.00 -0.96
C LYS A 162 8.06 15.48 -0.87
N HIS A 163 8.54 14.98 0.23
CA HIS A 163 8.50 13.56 0.58
C HIS A 163 7.78 13.40 1.92
N ILE A 164 6.96 12.36 2.03
CA ILE A 164 6.36 11.90 3.29
C ILE A 164 6.60 10.41 3.45
N ASN A 165 6.60 9.92 4.67
CA ASN A 165 6.85 8.52 4.98
C ASN A 165 5.61 7.65 4.76
N GLY A 166 5.12 7.58 3.53
CA GLY A 166 3.99 6.72 3.17
C GLY A 166 2.62 7.34 3.39
N ILE A 167 1.62 6.49 3.64
CA ILE A 167 0.24 6.88 3.95
C ILE A 167 -0.11 6.67 5.43
N GLY A 168 0.83 6.17 6.20
CA GLY A 168 0.68 5.88 7.63
C GLY A 168 0.10 4.50 7.94
N VAL A 169 0.72 3.80 8.87
CA VAL A 169 0.15 2.58 9.46
C VAL A 169 -0.74 2.99 10.63
N ASN A 170 -2.02 2.64 10.57
CA ASN A 170 -2.91 2.80 11.71
C ASN A 170 -2.63 1.70 12.72
N THR A 171 -2.07 2.09 13.87
CA THR A 171 -1.68 1.17 14.94
C THR A 171 -2.80 0.93 15.96
N GLU A 172 -3.90 1.67 15.93
CA GLU A 172 -5.05 1.44 16.82
C GLU A 172 -5.56 0.01 16.76
N ARG A 173 -5.55 -0.58 15.55
CA ARG A 173 -5.95 -1.98 15.31
C ARG A 173 -5.02 -3.00 15.98
N PHE A 174 -3.83 -2.60 16.39
CA PHE A 174 -2.78 -3.44 16.97
C PHE A 174 -2.48 -3.05 18.43
N SER A 175 -3.32 -2.20 19.04
CA SER A 175 -3.13 -1.69 20.39
C SER A 175 -3.62 -2.65 21.48
N GLU A 176 -4.50 -3.59 21.14
CA GLU A 176 -5.00 -4.59 22.08
C GLU A 176 -4.05 -5.80 22.13
N ASP A 177 -3.66 -6.19 23.32
CA ASP A 177 -2.89 -7.41 23.54
C ASP A 177 -3.79 -8.62 23.30
N ILE A 178 -3.45 -9.39 22.26
CA ILE A 178 -4.18 -10.61 21.92
C ILE A 178 -3.79 -11.72 22.89
N THR A 179 -4.75 -12.20 23.66
CA THR A 179 -4.52 -13.21 24.71
C THR A 179 -4.18 -14.57 24.10
N GLU A 180 -3.51 -15.43 24.87
CA GLU A 180 -3.20 -16.80 24.43
C GLU A 180 -4.47 -17.62 24.16
N GLU A 181 -5.57 -17.34 24.86
CA GLU A 181 -6.87 -17.96 24.59
C GLU A 181 -7.41 -17.57 23.21
N GLN A 182 -7.33 -16.29 22.83
CA GLN A 182 -7.73 -15.80 21.50
C GLN A 182 -6.87 -16.42 20.41
N LYS A 183 -5.55 -16.51 20.62
CA LYS A 183 -4.63 -17.18 19.67
C LYS A 183 -4.98 -18.67 19.52
N SER A 184 -5.21 -19.37 20.62
CA SER A 184 -5.58 -20.80 20.60
C SER A 184 -6.91 -21.02 19.87
N LYS A 185 -7.93 -20.19 20.14
CA LYS A 185 -9.21 -20.24 19.45
C LYS A 185 -9.07 -20.00 17.94
N LEU A 186 -8.27 -19.01 17.52
CA LEU A 186 -8.01 -18.74 16.11
C LEU A 186 -7.28 -19.93 15.45
N ARG A 187 -6.27 -20.51 16.11
CA ARG A 187 -5.57 -21.71 15.61
C ARG A 187 -6.54 -22.85 15.41
N GLN A 188 -7.42 -23.11 16.37
CA GLN A 188 -8.46 -24.15 16.27
C GLN A 188 -9.43 -23.88 15.11
N GLU A 189 -9.93 -22.64 14.96
CA GLU A 189 -10.80 -22.23 13.84
C GLU A 189 -10.16 -22.52 12.49
N LEU A 190 -8.85 -22.29 12.36
CA LEU A 190 -8.11 -22.45 11.12
C LEU A 190 -7.53 -23.86 10.92
N GLY A 191 -7.81 -24.80 11.82
CA GLY A 191 -7.27 -26.18 11.76
C GLY A 191 -5.74 -26.25 11.91
N ILE A 192 -5.18 -25.35 12.74
CA ILE A 192 -3.74 -25.25 12.99
C ILE A 192 -3.42 -25.89 14.35
N ASN A 193 -2.56 -26.89 14.36
CA ASN A 193 -2.13 -27.57 15.58
C ASN A 193 -1.04 -26.77 16.32
N ASP A 194 -0.83 -27.04 17.61
CA ASP A 194 0.17 -26.35 18.43
C ASP A 194 1.59 -26.46 17.88
N LYS A 195 1.91 -27.61 17.25
CA LYS A 195 3.22 -27.85 16.65
C LYS A 195 3.42 -27.19 15.29
N ASP A 196 2.35 -26.67 14.67
CA ASP A 196 2.44 -26.06 13.35
C ASP A 196 3.14 -24.72 13.40
N ILE A 197 4.14 -24.53 12.54
CA ILE A 197 4.78 -23.25 12.29
C ILE A 197 3.95 -22.48 11.25
N VAL A 198 3.45 -21.32 11.64
CA VAL A 198 2.56 -20.53 10.81
C VAL A 198 3.33 -19.48 10.04
N PHE A 199 3.15 -19.47 8.73
CA PHE A 199 3.55 -18.40 7.84
C PHE A 199 2.30 -17.66 7.37
N SER A 200 2.41 -16.35 7.11
CA SER A 200 1.29 -15.60 6.55
C SER A 200 1.71 -14.60 5.48
N TYR A 201 0.77 -14.26 4.60
CA TYR A 201 0.87 -13.17 3.65
C TYR A 201 -0.51 -12.52 3.45
N VAL A 202 -0.63 -11.26 3.85
CA VAL A 202 -1.86 -10.48 3.72
C VAL A 202 -1.77 -9.62 2.46
N ALA A 203 -2.49 -10.00 1.40
CA ALA A 203 -2.47 -9.28 0.13
C ALA A 203 -3.60 -9.71 -0.80
N GLU A 204 -4.03 -8.83 -1.71
CA GLU A 204 -4.89 -9.20 -2.83
C GLU A 204 -4.29 -10.36 -3.64
N LEU A 205 -5.08 -11.37 -3.97
CA LEU A 205 -4.62 -12.52 -4.75
C LEU A 205 -4.60 -12.17 -6.26
N ASN A 206 -3.43 -11.74 -6.73
CA ASN A 206 -3.26 -11.31 -8.12
C ASN A 206 -1.85 -11.59 -8.67
N LYS A 207 -1.62 -11.29 -9.93
CA LYS A 207 -0.34 -11.53 -10.63
C LYS A 207 0.82 -10.74 -10.02
N ASN A 208 0.58 -9.54 -9.49
CA ASN A 208 1.62 -8.68 -8.91
C ASN A 208 2.06 -9.18 -7.54
N LYS A 209 1.12 -9.59 -6.69
CA LYS A 209 1.40 -10.10 -5.34
C LYS A 209 2.06 -11.49 -5.37
N ASN A 210 1.90 -12.25 -6.47
CA ASN A 210 2.73 -13.39 -6.85
C ASN A 210 2.78 -14.54 -5.80
N GLN A 211 1.64 -14.84 -5.19
CA GLN A 211 1.53 -15.89 -4.15
C GLN A 211 2.00 -17.26 -4.63
N ILE A 212 2.03 -17.51 -5.94
CA ILE A 212 2.59 -18.76 -6.48
C ILE A 212 4.06 -19.00 -6.08
N LEU A 213 4.85 -17.92 -5.89
CA LEU A 213 6.22 -18.05 -5.39
C LEU A 213 6.23 -18.64 -3.98
N LEU A 214 5.28 -18.24 -3.11
CA LEU A 214 5.15 -18.74 -1.76
C LEU A 214 4.66 -20.20 -1.75
N ILE A 215 3.65 -20.53 -2.55
CA ILE A 215 3.15 -21.91 -2.69
C ILE A 215 4.28 -22.86 -3.12
N ASN A 216 5.10 -22.43 -4.09
CA ASN A 216 6.26 -23.21 -4.54
C ASN A 216 7.35 -23.33 -3.45
N ALA A 217 7.53 -22.31 -2.61
CA ALA A 217 8.45 -22.37 -1.49
C ALA A 217 7.95 -23.33 -0.39
N ILE A 218 6.64 -23.30 -0.08
CA ILE A 218 6.02 -24.22 0.89
C ILE A 218 6.16 -25.67 0.46
N GLU A 219 6.00 -25.97 -0.83
CA GLU A 219 6.22 -27.33 -1.36
C GLU A 219 7.63 -27.87 -1.05
N LYS A 220 8.62 -26.98 -0.99
CA LYS A 220 10.00 -27.34 -0.63
C LYS A 220 10.18 -27.43 0.88
N ILE A 221 9.63 -26.47 1.65
CA ILE A 221 9.74 -26.45 3.12
C ILE A 221 9.05 -27.69 3.73
N LYS A 222 7.90 -28.11 3.18
CA LYS A 222 7.17 -29.31 3.61
C LYS A 222 8.04 -30.57 3.62
N LYS A 223 9.02 -30.68 2.71
CA LYS A 223 9.92 -31.85 2.65
C LYS A 223 10.89 -31.91 3.85
N GLU A 224 11.19 -30.75 4.44
CA GLU A 224 12.06 -30.62 5.63
C GLU A 224 11.25 -30.64 6.93
N ASN A 225 10.03 -30.09 6.89
CA ASN A 225 9.14 -30.03 8.04
C ASN A 225 7.67 -30.05 7.58
N GLU A 226 6.95 -31.10 7.95
CA GLU A 226 5.53 -31.28 7.59
C GLU A 226 4.60 -30.36 8.39
N ASN A 227 5.01 -29.96 9.61
CA ASN A 227 4.21 -29.12 10.51
C ASN A 227 4.34 -27.63 10.14
N ILE A 228 3.90 -27.28 8.92
CA ILE A 228 3.92 -25.90 8.44
C ILE A 228 2.56 -25.51 7.85
N LYS A 229 2.16 -24.28 8.08
CA LYS A 229 0.93 -23.69 7.52
C LYS A 229 1.26 -22.34 6.90
N LEU A 230 0.83 -22.12 5.67
CA LEU A 230 0.86 -20.81 5.02
C LEU A 230 -0.57 -20.25 4.93
N LEU A 231 -0.83 -19.14 5.58
CA LEU A 231 -2.09 -18.42 5.52
C LEU A 231 -2.00 -17.36 4.41
N LEU A 232 -2.74 -17.55 3.34
CA LEU A 232 -2.91 -16.54 2.29
C LEU A 232 -4.19 -15.75 2.55
N VAL A 233 -4.01 -14.53 3.08
CA VAL A 233 -5.10 -13.67 3.54
C VAL A 233 -5.38 -12.61 2.49
N GLY A 234 -6.58 -12.59 1.95
CA GLY A 234 -7.03 -11.65 0.94
C GLY A 234 -7.90 -12.33 -0.11
N ASP A 235 -8.52 -11.50 -0.93
CA ASP A 235 -9.35 -11.88 -2.04
C ASP A 235 -8.72 -11.41 -3.35
N GLY A 236 -9.23 -11.85 -4.50
CA GLY A 236 -8.75 -11.39 -5.79
C GLY A 236 -8.96 -12.36 -6.93
N SER A 237 -8.64 -11.88 -8.13
CA SER A 237 -8.86 -12.60 -9.39
C SER A 237 -8.12 -13.95 -9.50
N TYR A 238 -7.12 -14.18 -8.65
CA TYR A 238 -6.31 -15.41 -8.65
C TYR A 238 -6.71 -16.43 -7.57
N MET A 239 -7.76 -16.18 -6.77
CA MET A 239 -8.24 -17.10 -5.72
C MET A 239 -8.42 -18.52 -6.27
N LYS A 240 -9.26 -18.68 -7.32
CA LYS A 240 -9.53 -19.99 -7.95
C LYS A 240 -8.25 -20.63 -8.52
N LYS A 241 -7.40 -19.80 -9.16
CA LYS A 241 -6.15 -20.27 -9.74
C LYS A 241 -5.21 -20.85 -8.67
N TYR A 242 -5.02 -20.12 -7.56
CA TYR A 242 -4.13 -20.57 -6.48
C TYR A 242 -4.71 -21.77 -5.74
N GLY A 243 -6.04 -21.85 -5.55
CA GLY A 243 -6.68 -23.06 -5.01
C GLY A 243 -6.42 -24.30 -5.87
N ASN A 244 -6.46 -24.17 -7.19
CA ASN A 244 -6.12 -25.26 -8.11
C ASN A 244 -4.63 -25.66 -8.03
N GLU A 245 -3.72 -24.69 -7.89
CA GLU A 245 -2.28 -24.97 -7.72
C GLU A 245 -1.98 -25.69 -6.40
N VAL A 246 -2.65 -25.30 -5.32
CA VAL A 246 -2.55 -25.96 -4.01
C VAL A 246 -3.00 -27.43 -4.11
N LYS A 247 -4.16 -27.69 -4.75
CA LYS A 247 -4.66 -29.06 -4.98
C LYS A 247 -3.72 -29.89 -5.84
N LYS A 248 -3.25 -29.33 -6.97
CA LYS A 248 -2.33 -30.00 -7.90
C LYS A 248 -1.03 -30.46 -7.24
N ARG A 249 -0.59 -29.76 -6.18
CA ARG A 249 0.66 -30.04 -5.43
C ARG A 249 0.44 -30.81 -4.15
N ASN A 250 -0.78 -31.24 -3.86
CA ASN A 250 -1.14 -31.91 -2.60
C ASN A 250 -0.72 -31.10 -1.35
N LEU A 251 -1.02 -29.77 -1.37
CA LEU A 251 -0.67 -28.84 -0.30
C LEU A 251 -1.90 -28.33 0.48
N GLN A 252 -3.07 -29.00 0.38
CA GLN A 252 -4.31 -28.52 1.01
C GLN A 252 -4.17 -28.39 2.53
N GLU A 253 -3.40 -29.30 3.15
CA GLU A 253 -3.10 -29.26 4.59
C GLU A 253 -2.08 -28.17 4.99
N ASN A 254 -1.31 -27.65 4.04
CA ASN A 254 -0.21 -26.72 4.31
C ASN A 254 -0.48 -25.28 3.84
N VAL A 255 -1.40 -25.06 2.90
CA VAL A 255 -1.71 -23.74 2.34
C VAL A 255 -3.20 -23.47 2.45
N ILE A 256 -3.55 -22.49 3.27
CA ILE A 256 -4.93 -22.11 3.57
C ILE A 256 -5.21 -20.75 2.91
N LEU A 257 -6.19 -20.71 1.99
CA LEU A 257 -6.67 -19.48 1.38
C LEU A 257 -7.86 -18.96 2.21
N LEU A 258 -7.63 -17.92 3.00
CA LEU A 258 -8.61 -17.43 3.98
C LEU A 258 -9.64 -16.45 3.39
N GLY A 259 -9.45 -16.00 2.14
CA GLY A 259 -10.27 -14.89 1.65
C GLY A 259 -10.00 -13.59 2.40
N ARG A 260 -10.91 -12.64 2.27
CA ARG A 260 -10.80 -11.36 2.98
C ARG A 260 -11.09 -11.54 4.46
N ARG A 261 -10.16 -11.07 5.32
CA ARG A 261 -10.28 -11.07 6.78
C ARG A 261 -10.13 -9.64 7.31
N ASN A 262 -10.76 -9.37 8.46
CA ASN A 262 -10.64 -8.09 9.17
C ASN A 262 -9.79 -8.21 10.44
N ASP A 263 -9.51 -9.41 10.88
CA ASP A 263 -8.75 -9.81 12.06
C ASP A 263 -7.25 -10.04 11.73
N VAL A 264 -6.67 -9.12 10.94
CA VAL A 264 -5.25 -9.18 10.57
C VAL A 264 -4.32 -9.14 11.78
N PRO A 265 -4.58 -8.33 12.84
CA PRO A 265 -3.77 -8.36 14.06
C PRO A 265 -3.72 -9.75 14.70
N GLU A 266 -4.86 -10.44 14.81
CA GLU A 266 -4.96 -11.78 15.38
C GLU A 266 -4.18 -12.79 14.51
N ILE A 267 -4.30 -12.71 13.19
CA ILE A 267 -3.53 -13.56 12.26
C ILE A 267 -2.02 -13.31 12.43
N LEU A 268 -1.59 -12.06 12.56
CA LEU A 268 -0.18 -11.74 12.78
C LEU A 268 0.30 -12.23 14.15
N SER A 269 -0.56 -12.26 15.17
CA SER A 269 -0.19 -12.75 16.52
C SER A 269 0.14 -14.25 16.58
N ILE A 270 -0.39 -15.03 15.64
CA ILE A 270 -0.09 -16.47 15.50
C ILE A 270 0.95 -16.75 14.40
N THR A 271 1.41 -15.71 13.70
CA THR A 271 2.36 -15.84 12.59
C THR A 271 3.79 -15.88 13.10
N TYR A 272 4.53 -16.93 12.72
CA TYR A 272 5.94 -17.08 13.08
C TYR A 272 6.89 -16.35 12.12
N ILE A 273 6.58 -16.35 10.81
CA ILE A 273 7.31 -15.59 9.79
C ILE A 273 6.30 -15.03 8.78
N TYR A 274 6.39 -13.74 8.52
CA TYR A 274 5.65 -13.09 7.45
C TYR A 274 6.40 -13.18 6.11
N MET A 275 5.73 -13.71 5.09
CA MET A 275 6.32 -13.93 3.76
C MET A 275 5.70 -12.98 2.75
N ALA A 276 6.50 -12.14 2.09
CA ALA A 276 5.99 -11.24 1.05
C ALA A 276 6.63 -11.52 -0.31
N SER A 277 5.81 -11.71 -1.35
CA SER A 277 6.24 -12.18 -2.68
C SER A 277 5.98 -11.21 -3.82
N SER A 278 5.54 -9.99 -3.54
CA SER A 278 5.20 -9.00 -4.56
C SER A 278 6.33 -8.74 -5.54
N LYS A 279 5.98 -8.63 -6.83
CA LYS A 279 6.92 -8.23 -7.88
C LYS A 279 7.24 -6.75 -7.83
N ARG A 280 6.25 -5.93 -7.47
CA ARG A 280 6.35 -4.47 -7.39
C ARG A 280 5.50 -3.94 -6.24
N GLU A 281 6.08 -3.03 -5.46
CA GLU A 281 5.38 -2.23 -4.45
C GLU A 281 5.85 -0.77 -4.52
N GLY A 282 4.98 0.14 -4.08
CA GLY A 282 5.37 1.47 -3.67
C GLY A 282 5.89 1.42 -2.25
N LEU A 283 5.01 1.48 -1.28
CA LEU A 283 5.31 1.28 0.14
C LEU A 283 4.26 0.33 0.73
N PRO A 284 4.61 -0.94 1.02
CA PRO A 284 3.63 -1.96 1.38
C PRO A 284 3.22 -1.89 2.85
N LEU A 285 1.97 -1.47 3.12
CA LEU A 285 1.39 -1.42 4.48
C LEU A 285 1.46 -2.76 5.21
N ASN A 286 1.16 -3.85 4.53
CA ASN A 286 1.14 -5.18 5.12
C ASN A 286 2.49 -5.64 5.69
N ILE A 287 3.61 -5.18 5.11
CA ILE A 287 4.95 -5.42 5.69
C ILE A 287 5.15 -4.56 6.93
N MET A 288 4.71 -3.30 6.90
CA MET A 288 4.81 -2.42 8.06
C MET A 288 3.96 -2.94 9.23
N GLU A 289 2.75 -3.45 8.96
CA GLU A 289 1.89 -4.11 9.95
C GLU A 289 2.58 -5.32 10.59
N ALA A 290 3.20 -6.18 9.78
CA ALA A 290 3.97 -7.33 10.27
C ALA A 290 5.18 -6.90 11.12
N MET A 291 5.93 -5.88 10.67
CA MET A 291 7.07 -5.33 11.43
C MET A 291 6.62 -4.69 12.76
N TYR A 292 5.49 -3.98 12.75
CA TYR A 292 4.90 -3.40 13.97
C TYR A 292 4.51 -4.48 14.98
N SER A 293 3.91 -5.58 14.49
CA SER A 293 3.56 -6.76 15.29
C SER A 293 4.76 -7.61 15.69
N LYS A 294 6.00 -7.16 15.44
CA LYS A 294 7.24 -7.90 15.74
C LYS A 294 7.31 -9.28 15.09
N VAL A 295 6.68 -9.45 13.91
CA VAL A 295 6.79 -10.68 13.13
C VAL A 295 8.00 -10.58 12.20
N PRO A 296 8.92 -11.56 12.21
CA PRO A 296 10.06 -11.58 11.30
C PRO A 296 9.58 -11.61 9.83
N VAL A 297 10.14 -10.74 8.98
CA VAL A 297 9.72 -10.61 7.58
C VAL A 297 10.77 -11.18 6.63
N VAL A 298 10.34 -12.05 5.70
CA VAL A 298 11.13 -12.49 4.54
C VAL A 298 10.41 -12.06 3.27
N SER A 299 11.07 -11.31 2.41
CA SER A 299 10.40 -10.75 1.23
C SER A 299 11.23 -10.77 -0.05
N THR A 300 10.53 -10.74 -1.19
CA THR A 300 11.15 -10.47 -2.48
C THR A 300 11.86 -9.13 -2.48
N ASN A 301 12.88 -9.00 -3.30
CA ASN A 301 13.66 -7.79 -3.43
C ASN A 301 13.06 -6.90 -4.54
N ASN A 302 12.18 -5.99 -4.14
CA ASN A 302 11.65 -4.93 -4.98
C ASN A 302 11.83 -3.57 -4.27
N ARG A 303 11.58 -2.47 -4.97
CA ARG A 303 11.89 -1.14 -4.45
C ARG A 303 11.14 -0.81 -3.13
N GLY A 304 9.85 -1.14 -3.04
CA GLY A 304 9.07 -0.86 -1.82
C GLY A 304 9.50 -1.72 -0.63
N HIS A 305 9.90 -2.97 -0.89
CA HIS A 305 10.44 -3.82 0.16
C HIS A 305 11.81 -3.32 0.65
N ARG A 306 12.69 -2.84 -0.27
CA ARG A 306 13.98 -2.23 0.11
C ARG A 306 13.85 -0.92 0.87
N GLU A 307 12.77 -0.18 0.68
CA GLU A 307 12.50 1.04 1.44
C GLU A 307 12.28 0.72 2.93
N LEU A 308 11.60 -0.39 3.23
CA LEU A 308 11.26 -0.79 4.59
C LEU A 308 12.30 -1.70 5.24
N ILE A 309 12.93 -2.57 4.46
CA ILE A 309 13.77 -3.65 4.98
C ILE A 309 15.23 -3.38 4.73
N GLN A 310 15.96 -3.12 5.80
CA GLN A 310 17.41 -3.15 5.83
C GLN A 310 17.84 -4.62 5.99
N ASN A 311 18.31 -5.21 4.88
CA ASN A 311 18.54 -6.66 4.79
C ASN A 311 19.39 -7.21 5.94
N LYS A 312 18.91 -8.22 6.62
CA LYS A 312 19.47 -8.89 7.81
C LYS A 312 19.47 -8.03 9.10
N MET A 313 19.03 -6.79 9.05
CA MET A 313 18.94 -5.92 10.23
C MET A 313 17.49 -5.78 10.73
N THR A 314 16.55 -5.52 9.79
CA THR A 314 15.12 -5.33 10.10
C THR A 314 14.22 -6.33 9.38
N GLY A 315 14.79 -7.30 8.68
CA GLY A 315 14.13 -8.35 7.92
C GLY A 315 15.08 -8.96 6.90
N ILE A 316 14.58 -9.87 6.08
CA ILE A 316 15.38 -10.60 5.10
C ILE A 316 14.85 -10.33 3.69
N LEU A 317 15.73 -9.82 2.81
CA LEU A 317 15.47 -9.68 1.39
C LEU A 317 16.05 -10.85 0.61
N LEU A 318 15.32 -11.33 -0.40
CA LEU A 318 15.82 -12.34 -1.32
C LEU A 318 16.90 -11.74 -2.23
N ASN A 319 17.97 -12.47 -2.51
CA ASN A 319 18.95 -12.09 -3.52
C ASN A 319 18.39 -12.29 -4.94
N LYS A 320 17.63 -13.37 -5.13
CA LYS A 320 16.87 -13.69 -6.36
C LYS A 320 15.42 -13.95 -5.97
N ASN A 321 14.48 -13.35 -6.68
CA ASN A 321 13.04 -13.50 -6.40
C ASN A 321 12.52 -14.87 -6.90
N THR A 322 13.01 -15.95 -6.29
CA THR A 322 12.66 -17.35 -6.61
C THR A 322 12.19 -18.10 -5.38
N ALA A 323 11.44 -19.19 -5.60
CA ALA A 323 10.98 -20.07 -4.53
C ALA A 323 12.16 -20.78 -3.80
N ASP A 324 13.23 -21.10 -4.53
CA ASP A 324 14.44 -21.70 -3.94
C ASP A 324 15.14 -20.74 -2.98
N GLU A 325 15.24 -19.48 -3.34
CA GLU A 325 15.84 -18.49 -2.46
C GLU A 325 14.94 -18.20 -1.26
N MET A 326 13.61 -18.13 -1.45
CA MET A 326 12.64 -18.00 -0.35
C MET A 326 12.78 -19.18 0.62
N PHE A 327 12.79 -20.42 0.12
CA PHE A 327 13.03 -21.60 0.92
C PHE A 327 14.33 -21.47 1.75
N LYS A 328 15.46 -21.20 1.12
CA LYS A 328 16.76 -21.06 1.80
C LYS A 328 16.74 -20.00 2.90
N LYS A 329 16.08 -18.84 2.67
CA LYS A 329 15.99 -17.77 3.67
C LYS A 329 15.08 -18.12 4.82
N ILE A 330 13.96 -18.82 4.56
CA ILE A 330 13.05 -19.30 5.60
C ILE A 330 13.78 -20.33 6.49
N ILE A 331 14.40 -21.35 5.91
CA ILE A 331 15.15 -22.35 6.69
C ILE A 331 16.25 -21.69 7.53
N LYS A 332 16.95 -20.72 6.96
CA LYS A 332 17.96 -19.98 7.72
C LYS A 332 17.35 -19.22 8.91
N LEU A 333 16.20 -18.55 8.73
CA LEU A 333 15.54 -17.79 9.78
C LEU A 333 14.92 -18.68 10.86
N LEU A 334 14.44 -19.86 10.49
CA LEU A 334 13.96 -20.87 11.46
C LEU A 334 15.07 -21.31 12.43
N ASN A 335 16.32 -21.32 11.98
CA ASN A 335 17.50 -21.68 12.78
C ASN A 335 18.10 -20.52 13.58
N TYR A 336 17.54 -19.31 13.51
CA TYR A 336 17.99 -18.20 14.37
C TYR A 336 17.67 -18.50 15.84
N GLN A 337 18.56 -18.11 16.74
CA GLN A 337 18.28 -18.15 18.17
C GLN A 337 17.19 -17.11 18.53
N GLU A 338 16.49 -17.31 19.64
CA GLU A 338 15.40 -16.40 20.05
C GLU A 338 15.86 -14.94 20.24
N ASN A 339 17.09 -14.75 20.76
CA ASN A 339 17.68 -13.42 20.89
C ASN A 339 17.94 -12.76 19.53
N GLU A 340 18.39 -13.52 18.52
CA GLU A 340 18.61 -12.99 17.16
C GLU A 340 17.30 -12.56 16.49
N LYS A 341 16.23 -13.37 16.66
CA LYS A 341 14.89 -13.04 16.16
C LYS A 341 14.33 -11.82 16.86
N LYS A 342 14.46 -11.76 18.19
CA LYS A 342 14.00 -10.62 18.98
C LYS A 342 14.71 -9.33 18.55
N GLU A 343 16.03 -9.36 18.40
CA GLU A 343 16.80 -8.22 17.95
C GLU A 343 16.39 -7.74 16.54
N LEU A 344 16.20 -8.69 15.60
CA LEU A 344 15.72 -8.39 14.25
C LEU A 344 14.36 -7.70 14.27
N THR A 345 13.41 -8.21 15.07
CA THR A 345 12.03 -7.68 15.13
C THR A 345 11.92 -6.38 15.90
N ASP A 346 12.71 -6.19 16.96
CA ASP A 346 12.76 -4.92 17.70
C ASP A 346 13.33 -3.80 16.81
N ARG A 347 14.42 -4.06 16.07
CA ARG A 347 14.94 -3.13 15.06
C ARG A 347 13.93 -2.87 13.94
N ALA A 348 13.19 -3.90 13.51
CA ALA A 348 12.15 -3.75 12.51
C ALA A 348 11.06 -2.81 12.99
N LYS A 349 10.54 -3.00 14.21
CA LYS A 349 9.53 -2.13 14.81
C LYS A 349 10.03 -0.69 14.94
N GLN A 350 11.23 -0.48 15.43
CA GLN A 350 11.83 0.85 15.53
C GLN A 350 11.98 1.52 14.15
N ASN A 351 12.40 0.78 13.11
CA ASN A 351 12.58 1.32 11.77
C ASN A 351 11.27 1.83 11.14
N ILE A 352 10.11 1.28 11.54
CA ILE A 352 8.82 1.69 10.97
C ILE A 352 8.12 2.79 11.77
N GLU A 353 8.67 3.28 12.87
CA GLU A 353 8.04 4.34 13.69
C GLU A 353 7.74 5.60 12.86
N LYS A 354 8.64 6.01 11.97
CA LYS A 354 8.43 7.15 11.07
C LYS A 354 7.25 6.96 10.09
N TYR A 355 6.83 5.70 9.85
CA TYR A 355 5.70 5.36 8.98
C TYR A 355 4.37 5.22 9.75
N LEU A 356 4.35 5.44 11.06
CA LEU A 356 3.11 5.43 11.84
C LEU A 356 2.19 6.57 11.40
N LEU A 357 0.89 6.31 11.45
CA LEU A 357 -0.12 7.26 10.95
C LEU A 357 0.01 8.65 11.59
N GLU A 358 0.26 8.71 12.89
CA GLU A 358 0.44 9.97 13.64
C GLU A 358 1.60 10.82 13.09
N ASN A 359 2.75 10.19 12.78
CA ASN A 359 3.93 10.86 12.26
C ASN A 359 3.71 11.33 10.81
N VAL A 360 3.14 10.46 9.98
CA VAL A 360 2.81 10.80 8.58
C VAL A 360 1.74 11.89 8.51
N LEU A 361 0.75 11.86 9.40
CA LEU A 361 -0.25 12.93 9.52
C LEU A 361 0.39 14.26 9.88
N LYS A 362 1.35 14.26 10.81
CA LYS A 362 2.08 15.47 11.17
C LYS A 362 2.83 16.06 9.98
N GLU A 363 3.62 15.22 9.27
CA GLU A 363 4.33 15.63 8.05
C GLU A 363 3.37 16.21 7.00
N MET A 364 2.23 15.55 6.78
CA MET A 364 1.27 16.00 5.77
C MET A 364 0.53 17.28 6.17
N LYS A 365 0.21 17.46 7.45
CA LYS A 365 -0.37 18.70 7.99
C LYS A 365 0.58 19.87 7.81
N GLU A 366 1.88 19.70 8.07
CA GLU A 366 2.91 20.71 7.83
C GLU A 366 2.91 21.14 6.36
N ILE A 367 2.84 20.19 5.42
CA ILE A 367 2.73 20.49 3.99
C ILE A 367 1.44 21.27 3.68
N TYR A 368 0.28 20.86 4.20
CA TYR A 368 -0.97 21.58 3.96
C TYR A 368 -0.92 23.02 4.47
N MET A 369 -0.31 23.25 5.63
CA MET A 369 -0.19 24.61 6.22
C MET A 369 0.58 25.58 5.34
N GLU A 370 1.44 25.12 4.44
CA GLU A 370 2.14 25.97 3.47
C GLU A 370 1.21 26.48 2.33
N PHE A 371 0.02 25.90 2.18
CA PHE A 371 -0.93 26.17 1.09
C PHE A 371 -2.30 26.71 1.55
N ILE A 372 -2.47 26.90 2.86
CA ILE A 372 -3.74 27.40 3.49
C ILE A 372 -3.77 28.96 3.61
#